data_90aa44b2a796cb2e3bae6eb855d48fc2
#
_entry.id   90aa44b2a796cb2e3bae6eb855d48fc2
#
_cell.length_a   1.000
_cell.length_b   1.000
_cell.length_c   1.000
_cell.angle_alpha   90.00
_cell.angle_beta   90.00
_cell.angle_gamma   90.00
#
_symmetry.space_group_name_H-M   'P 1'
#
loop_
_entity.id
_entity.type
_entity.pdbx_description
1 polymer ?
#
loop_
_entity_poly.entity_id
_entity_poly.type
_entity_poly.pdbx_seq_one_letter_code
_entity_poly.pdbx_strand_id
1 'polypeptide(L)'
;MRVLGFSRYALTSCVAAAMLTGCGGSQPPIGAPGAMPQTSAIATRSERGKSWMLPGASSGDLIYATGGCGGTCVISYPDMKLVGDLPDSGVAICSDAQGNIFLPKDGKVVEYAHGGTAPVATLNLPGGGGGGCTVDPISHNLAVVFESSSASLAIFANEQGTPTQYETHILSNYCGYDGSGNLFVNGFDNQAFALSELPIGSSGFTKLSISQSVGEPGQIQWDGNYMTWETVDKPTIVSRLSIVGSAAKIVGTTTFNTKHKAFQSWISGNIIILPYNIRGTRPNVVGVWKYPKGGKVVSTIRKFGEYAKRTISFQGVTLSVAPSHARTR
;
A
#
# COMPACT_ATOMS: atom_id res chain seq x y z
N MET A 1 44.08 34.03 -43.56
CA MET A 1 43.89 34.41 -44.99
C MET A 1 42.49 33.95 -45.39
N ARG A 2 41.66 34.92 -45.86
CA ARG A 2 40.31 34.86 -46.48
C ARG A 2 39.18 34.20 -45.65
N VAL A 3 38.21 34.90 -45.09
CA VAL A 3 37.29 36.00 -45.39
C VAL A 3 36.18 35.62 -46.38
N LEU A 4 34.92 35.87 -45.87
CA LEU A 4 33.64 36.14 -46.56
C LEU A 4 32.80 34.88 -46.94
N GLY A 5 31.46 34.82 -46.77
CA GLY A 5 30.54 35.92 -46.92
C GLY A 5 29.13 35.67 -46.35
N PHE A 6 28.51 36.78 -46.14
CA PHE A 6 27.12 36.98 -45.76
C PHE A 6 26.13 36.59 -46.88
N SER A 7 24.94 36.10 -46.54
CA SER A 7 23.77 36.42 -47.33
C SER A 7 22.51 36.49 -46.43
N ARG A 8 21.91 37.64 -46.43
CA ARG A 8 20.57 38.03 -45.94
C ARG A 8 19.55 37.74 -47.03
N TYR A 9 18.33 37.47 -46.67
CA TYR A 9 17.03 37.79 -47.28
C TYR A 9 16.00 36.94 -46.55
N ALA A 10 14.80 37.33 -46.23
CA ALA A 10 14.01 38.53 -46.22
C ALA A 10 12.64 38.10 -45.65
N LEU A 11 12.04 38.99 -44.94
CA LEU A 11 10.66 38.88 -44.39
C LEU A 11 9.63 38.59 -45.49
N THR A 12 8.63 37.76 -45.15
CA THR A 12 7.28 37.94 -45.71
C THR A 12 6.24 37.64 -44.63
N SER A 13 5.57 38.67 -44.22
CA SER A 13 4.35 38.68 -43.41
C SER A 13 3.18 38.17 -44.25
N CYS A 14 2.35 37.26 -43.68
CA CYS A 14 1.00 37.04 -44.14
C CYS A 14 0.04 37.08 -42.96
N VAL A 15 -0.68 38.15 -42.87
CA VAL A 15 -1.91 38.34 -42.11
C VAL A 15 -3.02 37.61 -42.84
N ALA A 16 -3.76 36.76 -42.17
CA ALA A 16 -5.04 36.25 -42.64
C ALA A 16 -6.05 36.22 -41.48
N ALA A 17 -7.16 36.83 -41.78
CA ALA A 17 -8.21 37.29 -40.91
C ALA A 17 -9.04 36.21 -40.25
N ALA A 18 -9.60 36.57 -39.09
CA ALA A 18 -10.64 35.88 -38.35
C ALA A 18 -11.93 35.76 -39.17
N MET A 19 -12.54 34.57 -39.11
CA MET A 19 -13.98 34.41 -39.31
C MET A 19 -14.60 33.75 -38.08
N LEU A 20 -15.25 34.57 -37.27
CA LEU A 20 -16.22 34.17 -36.27
C LEU A 20 -17.50 33.71 -36.98
N THR A 21 -17.80 32.42 -36.95
CA THR A 21 -19.15 31.92 -37.17
C THR A 21 -19.68 31.43 -35.85
N GLY A 22 -20.55 32.22 -35.25
CA GLY A 22 -21.37 31.83 -34.12
C GLY A 22 -22.38 30.78 -34.56
N CYS A 23 -22.39 29.62 -33.88
CA CYS A 23 -23.52 28.70 -33.86
C CYS A 23 -24.25 28.87 -32.56
N GLY A 24 -25.50 29.31 -32.64
CA GLY A 24 -26.40 29.46 -31.53
C GLY A 24 -26.67 28.11 -30.84
N GLY A 25 -26.32 28.05 -29.56
CA GLY A 25 -26.74 26.99 -28.69
C GLY A 25 -28.19 27.17 -28.33
N SER A 26 -29.05 26.27 -28.78
CA SER A 26 -30.40 26.11 -28.23
C SER A 26 -30.34 25.68 -26.79
N GLN A 27 -30.78 26.55 -25.89
CA GLN A 27 -31.02 26.17 -24.49
C GLN A 27 -32.12 25.09 -24.41
N PRO A 28 -31.93 24.02 -23.62
CA PRO A 28 -33.01 23.10 -23.35
C PRO A 28 -34.11 23.79 -22.53
N PRO A 29 -35.39 23.47 -22.74
CA PRO A 29 -36.50 24.08 -22.03
C PRO A 29 -36.43 23.79 -20.53
N ILE A 30 -36.59 24.84 -19.73
CA ILE A 30 -36.74 24.81 -18.29
C ILE A 30 -38.13 24.27 -17.96
N GLY A 31 -38.20 23.18 -17.17
CA GLY A 31 -39.36 22.88 -16.37
C GLY A 31 -40.30 21.78 -16.87
N ALA A 32 -40.01 20.55 -16.41
CA ALA A 32 -41.06 19.60 -16.07
C ALA A 32 -40.90 19.21 -14.60
N PRO A 33 -41.86 19.47 -13.71
CA PRO A 33 -41.84 18.97 -12.33
C PRO A 33 -42.20 17.49 -12.38
N GLY A 34 -41.27 16.61 -11.97
CA GLY A 34 -41.55 15.19 -11.81
C GLY A 34 -40.50 14.18 -12.28
N ALA A 35 -39.35 14.62 -12.74
CA ALA A 35 -38.26 13.67 -12.98
C ALA A 35 -37.55 13.39 -11.65
N MET A 36 -37.85 12.23 -11.05
CA MET A 36 -37.00 11.68 -9.99
C MET A 36 -35.56 11.59 -10.52
N PRO A 37 -34.55 11.92 -9.71
CA PRO A 37 -33.18 11.68 -10.11
C PRO A 37 -32.99 10.19 -10.31
N GLN A 38 -32.77 9.75 -11.53
CA GLN A 38 -32.28 8.40 -11.79
C GLN A 38 -30.85 8.33 -11.25
N THR A 39 -30.73 7.92 -9.99
CA THR A 39 -29.49 7.44 -9.42
C THR A 39 -29.18 6.05 -9.99
N SER A 40 -28.73 6.03 -11.21
CA SER A 40 -28.08 4.87 -11.81
C SER A 40 -26.90 5.39 -12.63
N ALA A 41 -25.93 6.00 -11.93
CA ALA A 41 -24.59 6.01 -12.46
C ALA A 41 -24.07 4.55 -12.39
N ILE A 42 -24.47 3.74 -13.38
CA ILE A 42 -23.73 2.53 -13.72
C ILE A 42 -22.36 3.07 -14.09
N ALA A 43 -21.38 2.87 -13.21
CA ALA A 43 -19.98 3.15 -13.52
C ALA A 43 -19.68 2.34 -14.79
N THR A 44 -19.54 3.03 -15.92
CA THR A 44 -19.21 2.42 -17.19
C THR A 44 -17.88 1.69 -16.99
N ARG A 45 -17.93 0.39 -17.20
CA ARG A 45 -16.84 -0.55 -17.07
C ARG A 45 -15.58 0.00 -17.72
N SER A 46 -14.55 0.16 -16.95
CA SER A 46 -13.21 0.52 -17.41
C SER A 46 -12.70 -0.52 -18.41
N GLU A 47 -12.18 -0.06 -19.52
CA GLU A 47 -11.41 -0.90 -20.46
C GLU A 47 -10.24 -1.56 -19.71
N ARG A 48 -9.86 -2.78 -20.10
CA ARG A 48 -8.77 -3.52 -19.45
C ARG A 48 -7.53 -2.63 -19.27
N GLY A 49 -7.08 -2.48 -18.03
CA GLY A 49 -5.88 -1.73 -17.69
C GLY A 49 -6.11 -0.29 -17.22
N LYS A 50 -7.34 0.17 -17.12
CA LYS A 50 -7.67 1.46 -16.48
C LYS A 50 -8.24 1.23 -15.09
N SER A 51 -7.72 1.96 -14.11
CA SER A 51 -8.26 2.02 -12.75
C SER A 51 -9.62 2.72 -12.75
N TRP A 52 -10.46 2.38 -11.78
CA TRP A 52 -11.73 3.07 -11.55
C TRP A 52 -11.98 3.26 -10.05
N MET A 53 -12.79 4.24 -9.72
CA MET A 53 -13.23 4.53 -8.36
C MET A 53 -14.67 5.03 -8.40
N LEU A 54 -15.51 4.57 -7.48
CA LEU A 54 -16.86 5.11 -7.33
C LEU A 54 -16.80 6.57 -6.87
N PRO A 55 -17.66 7.45 -7.37
CA PRO A 55 -17.79 8.82 -6.89
C PRO A 55 -17.98 8.85 -5.36
N GLY A 56 -17.24 9.71 -4.68
CA GLY A 56 -17.33 9.88 -3.23
C GLY A 56 -16.65 8.80 -2.39
N ALA A 57 -16.07 7.76 -2.98
CA ALA A 57 -15.36 6.72 -2.23
C ALA A 57 -14.21 7.28 -1.38
N SER A 58 -13.50 8.30 -1.88
CA SER A 58 -12.39 8.97 -1.19
C SER A 58 -12.81 9.82 0.03
N SER A 59 -14.09 9.97 0.33
CA SER A 59 -14.55 10.67 1.54
C SER A 59 -14.44 9.85 2.82
N GLY A 60 -14.28 8.54 2.71
CA GLY A 60 -14.13 7.58 3.82
C GLY A 60 -12.83 6.82 3.76
N ASP A 61 -12.52 6.08 4.82
CA ASP A 61 -11.35 5.22 4.87
C ASP A 61 -11.45 4.09 3.84
N LEU A 62 -10.32 3.73 3.24
CA LEU A 62 -10.23 2.74 2.17
C LEU A 62 -9.24 1.64 2.54
N ILE A 63 -9.66 0.38 2.38
CA ILE A 63 -8.77 -0.77 2.42
C ILE A 63 -8.29 -1.04 0.99
N TYR A 64 -6.98 -1.09 0.80
CA TYR A 64 -6.36 -1.53 -0.44
C TYR A 64 -5.83 -2.94 -0.25
N ALA A 65 -6.22 -3.85 -1.15
CA ALA A 65 -5.84 -5.26 -1.11
C ALA A 65 -5.19 -5.67 -2.43
N THR A 66 -3.88 -5.90 -2.42
CA THR A 66 -3.10 -6.24 -3.61
C THR A 66 -3.21 -7.73 -3.97
N GLY A 67 -3.11 -8.06 -5.26
CA GLY A 67 -3.24 -9.43 -5.78
C GLY A 67 -4.67 -9.85 -6.14
N GLY A 68 -5.61 -8.91 -6.09
CA GLY A 68 -7.01 -9.10 -6.53
C GLY A 68 -7.42 -8.10 -7.60
N CYS A 69 -8.64 -8.17 -8.09
CA CYS A 69 -9.26 -7.22 -9.04
C CYS A 69 -8.44 -6.92 -10.32
N GLY A 70 -7.49 -7.79 -10.67
CA GLY A 70 -6.58 -7.55 -11.79
C GLY A 70 -5.36 -6.68 -11.45
N GLY A 71 -5.23 -6.26 -10.20
CA GLY A 71 -4.18 -5.45 -9.61
C GLY A 71 -4.43 -5.31 -8.11
N THR A 72 -4.89 -4.15 -7.66
CA THR A 72 -5.25 -3.87 -6.27
C THR A 72 -6.73 -3.53 -6.17
N CYS A 73 -7.48 -4.27 -5.35
CA CYS A 73 -8.87 -3.97 -5.03
C CYS A 73 -8.94 -2.80 -4.04
N VAL A 74 -9.89 -1.88 -4.23
CA VAL A 74 -10.20 -0.79 -3.30
C VAL A 74 -11.55 -1.05 -2.65
N ILE A 75 -11.57 -1.08 -1.33
CA ILE A 75 -12.72 -1.50 -0.52
C ILE A 75 -13.04 -0.40 0.48
N SER A 76 -14.30 0.06 0.54
CA SER A 76 -14.72 1.03 1.54
C SER A 76 -14.67 0.43 2.95
N TYR A 77 -14.23 1.23 3.91
CA TYR A 77 -14.26 0.86 5.32
C TYR A 77 -15.08 1.92 6.10
N PRO A 78 -16.00 1.51 7.00
CA PRO A 78 -16.25 0.14 7.47
C PRO A 78 -17.25 -0.70 6.64
N ASP A 79 -17.80 -0.21 5.55
CA ASP A 79 -18.90 -0.84 4.80
C ASP A 79 -18.53 -2.15 4.11
N MET A 80 -17.23 -2.41 3.89
CA MET A 80 -16.69 -3.61 3.25
C MET A 80 -17.30 -3.87 1.85
N LYS A 81 -17.37 -2.82 1.03
CA LYS A 81 -17.85 -2.88 -0.37
C LYS A 81 -16.69 -2.59 -1.33
N LEU A 82 -16.65 -3.29 -2.46
CA LEU A 82 -15.73 -2.96 -3.54
C LEU A 82 -16.15 -1.62 -4.15
N VAL A 83 -15.26 -0.63 -4.09
CA VAL A 83 -15.50 0.74 -4.56
C VAL A 83 -14.53 1.19 -5.63
N GLY A 84 -13.54 0.37 -5.96
CA GLY A 84 -12.56 0.69 -6.98
C GLY A 84 -11.55 -0.41 -7.24
N ASP A 85 -10.68 -0.19 -8.22
CA ASP A 85 -9.47 -0.97 -8.42
C ASP A 85 -8.34 -0.09 -8.98
N LEU A 86 -7.10 -0.57 -8.81
CA LEU A 86 -5.90 -0.04 -9.44
C LEU A 86 -5.25 -1.13 -10.30
N PRO A 87 -4.60 -0.76 -11.41
CA PRO A 87 -3.98 -1.73 -12.31
C PRO A 87 -2.68 -2.31 -11.74
N ASP A 88 -2.04 -1.60 -10.81
CA ASP A 88 -0.81 -2.05 -10.18
C ASP A 88 -1.08 -3.04 -9.05
N SER A 89 -0.18 -4.02 -8.93
CA SER A 89 -0.17 -5.02 -7.87
C SER A 89 1.26 -5.20 -7.38
N GLY A 90 1.43 -5.35 -6.09
CA GLY A 90 2.69 -5.68 -5.44
C GLY A 90 2.55 -6.92 -4.58
N VAL A 91 3.65 -7.47 -4.08
CA VAL A 91 3.65 -8.54 -3.08
C VAL A 91 3.33 -8.02 -1.67
N ALA A 92 3.50 -6.71 -1.48
CA ALA A 92 3.14 -5.99 -0.27
C ALA A 92 2.58 -4.61 -0.62
N ILE A 93 2.01 -3.94 0.38
CA ILE A 93 1.46 -2.59 0.26
C ILE A 93 1.51 -1.92 1.64
N CYS A 94 1.80 -0.63 1.67
CA CYS A 94 1.73 0.18 2.89
C CYS A 94 1.07 1.54 2.62
N SER A 95 0.75 2.27 3.68
CA SER A 95 0.20 3.62 3.60
C SER A 95 0.88 4.56 4.58
N ASP A 96 0.86 5.85 4.26
CA ASP A 96 1.29 6.93 5.15
C ASP A 96 0.14 7.49 5.98
N ALA A 97 0.45 8.49 6.80
CA ALA A 97 -0.52 9.19 7.62
C ALA A 97 -1.45 10.14 6.82
N GLN A 98 -1.08 10.48 5.58
CA GLN A 98 -1.87 11.29 4.66
C GLN A 98 -2.87 10.46 3.85
N GLY A 99 -2.77 9.13 3.97
CA GLY A 99 -3.60 8.17 3.25
C GLY A 99 -3.05 7.78 1.88
N ASN A 100 -1.87 8.25 1.47
CA ASN A 100 -1.22 7.73 0.27
C ASN A 100 -0.87 6.26 0.46
N ILE A 101 -0.86 5.50 -0.61
CA ILE A 101 -0.45 4.10 -0.62
C ILE A 101 0.78 3.90 -1.50
N PHE A 102 1.62 2.95 -1.09
CA PHE A 102 2.85 2.59 -1.76
C PHE A 102 2.82 1.11 -2.12
N LEU A 103 3.07 0.82 -3.39
CA LEU A 103 3.08 -0.52 -3.98
C LEU A 103 4.49 -0.86 -4.50
N PRO A 104 5.32 -1.56 -3.70
CA PRO A 104 6.59 -2.07 -4.19
C PRO A 104 6.38 -3.17 -5.24
N LYS A 105 6.99 -3.02 -6.42
CA LYS A 105 6.89 -3.97 -7.53
C LYS A 105 8.00 -3.78 -8.57
N ASP A 106 8.54 -4.85 -9.11
CA ASP A 106 9.38 -4.86 -10.32
C ASP A 106 10.45 -3.75 -10.37
N GLY A 107 11.23 -3.58 -9.29
CA GLY A 107 12.29 -2.57 -9.21
C GLY A 107 11.82 -1.13 -9.05
N LYS A 108 10.58 -0.92 -8.61
CA LYS A 108 10.03 0.41 -8.32
C LYS A 108 9.00 0.37 -7.20
N VAL A 109 8.66 1.54 -6.67
CA VAL A 109 7.50 1.76 -5.81
C VAL A 109 6.55 2.71 -6.53
N VAL A 110 5.29 2.30 -6.68
CA VAL A 110 4.25 3.15 -7.27
C VAL A 110 3.41 3.74 -6.14
N GLU A 111 3.29 5.06 -6.13
CA GLU A 111 2.50 5.80 -5.15
C GLU A 111 1.17 6.24 -5.73
N TYR A 112 0.10 6.09 -4.95
CA TYR A 112 -1.23 6.63 -5.25
C TYR A 112 -1.72 7.47 -4.07
N ALA A 113 -2.31 8.62 -4.37
CA ALA A 113 -3.04 9.38 -3.37
C ALA A 113 -4.28 8.63 -2.88
N HIS A 114 -4.78 8.97 -1.70
CA HIS A 114 -6.02 8.42 -1.14
C HIS A 114 -7.19 8.55 -2.13
N GLY A 115 -7.78 7.42 -2.52
CA GLY A 115 -8.87 7.38 -3.51
C GLY A 115 -8.47 7.77 -4.93
N GLY A 116 -7.18 7.99 -5.20
CA GLY A 116 -6.65 8.29 -6.52
C GLY A 116 -6.68 7.08 -7.45
N THR A 117 -6.82 7.32 -8.75
CA THR A 117 -6.85 6.28 -9.80
C THR A 117 -5.65 6.31 -10.72
N ALA A 118 -4.78 7.30 -10.58
CA ALA A 118 -3.52 7.44 -11.30
C ALA A 118 -2.37 7.55 -10.30
N PRO A 119 -1.18 7.00 -10.63
CA PRO A 119 0.01 7.21 -9.82
C PRO A 119 0.33 8.69 -9.65
N VAL A 120 0.70 9.11 -8.45
CA VAL A 120 1.20 10.47 -8.17
C VAL A 120 2.73 10.51 -8.20
N ALA A 121 3.39 9.40 -7.91
CA ALA A 121 4.83 9.23 -8.02
C ALA A 121 5.23 7.80 -8.38
N THR A 122 6.45 7.65 -8.87
CA THR A 122 7.11 6.37 -9.05
C THR A 122 8.57 6.52 -8.61
N LEU A 123 8.97 5.74 -7.62
CA LEU A 123 10.32 5.72 -7.05
C LEU A 123 11.07 4.49 -7.57
N ASN A 124 12.34 4.67 -7.95
CA ASN A 124 13.15 3.56 -8.43
C ASN A 124 13.78 2.80 -7.27
N LEU A 125 13.53 1.49 -7.19
CA LEU A 125 14.25 0.57 -6.29
C LEU A 125 15.54 0.13 -6.93
N PRO A 126 16.65 0.08 -6.19
CA PRO A 126 17.96 -0.27 -6.75
C PRO A 126 18.13 -1.77 -7.05
N GLY A 127 17.20 -2.62 -6.63
CA GLY A 127 17.22 -4.07 -6.85
C GLY A 127 15.95 -4.58 -7.50
N GLY A 128 15.90 -5.88 -7.77
CA GLY A 128 14.71 -6.56 -8.28
C GLY A 128 13.70 -6.84 -7.16
N GLY A 129 12.50 -7.23 -7.55
CA GLY A 129 11.43 -7.58 -6.60
C GLY A 129 10.91 -6.40 -5.80
N GLY A 130 10.15 -6.69 -4.77
CA GLY A 130 9.65 -5.77 -3.76
C GLY A 130 9.07 -6.60 -2.63
N GLY A 131 9.52 -6.37 -1.41
CA GLY A 131 9.00 -6.99 -0.20
C GLY A 131 8.09 -6.03 0.57
N GLY A 132 8.06 -6.18 1.89
CA GLY A 132 7.32 -5.31 2.78
C GLY A 132 7.75 -3.85 2.66
N CYS A 133 6.82 -2.94 2.93
CA CYS A 133 7.11 -1.51 3.06
C CYS A 133 6.44 -0.93 4.29
N THR A 134 6.95 0.22 4.73
CA THR A 134 6.43 0.99 5.85
C THR A 134 6.83 2.45 5.72
N VAL A 135 5.99 3.35 6.22
CA VAL A 135 6.30 4.78 6.32
C VAL A 135 6.46 5.15 7.80
N ASP A 136 7.52 5.86 8.12
CA ASP A 136 7.70 6.43 9.46
C ASP A 136 6.73 7.60 9.65
N PRO A 137 5.82 7.55 10.64
CA PRO A 137 4.85 8.62 10.84
C PRO A 137 5.49 9.93 11.33
N ILE A 138 6.76 9.92 11.75
CA ILE A 138 7.48 11.09 12.26
C ILE A 138 8.29 11.77 11.16
N SER A 139 9.16 11.00 10.51
CA SER A 139 10.08 11.53 9.49
C SER A 139 9.56 11.45 8.06
N HIS A 140 8.43 10.78 7.83
CA HIS A 140 7.90 10.46 6.49
C HIS A 140 8.88 9.67 5.62
N ASN A 141 9.81 8.94 6.21
CA ASN A 141 10.71 8.09 5.48
C ASN A 141 10.00 6.79 5.06
N LEU A 142 9.98 6.51 3.76
CA LEU A 142 9.47 5.25 3.23
C LEU A 142 10.60 4.22 3.20
N ALA A 143 10.46 3.16 3.99
CA ALA A 143 11.34 1.99 3.96
C ALA A 143 10.71 0.88 3.13
N VAL A 144 11.51 0.24 2.27
CA VAL A 144 11.08 -0.82 1.37
C VAL A 144 12.11 -1.94 1.37
N VAL A 145 11.67 -3.15 1.65
CA VAL A 145 12.47 -4.37 1.46
C VAL A 145 12.55 -4.69 -0.03
N PHE A 146 13.73 -5.05 -0.53
CA PHE A 146 13.95 -5.46 -1.91
C PHE A 146 15.00 -6.57 -2.02
N GLU A 147 15.02 -7.28 -3.14
CA GLU A 147 15.99 -8.33 -3.39
C GLU A 147 17.25 -7.76 -4.06
N SER A 148 18.39 -7.93 -3.41
CA SER A 148 19.72 -7.60 -3.93
C SER A 148 20.78 -8.48 -3.31
N SER A 149 21.94 -8.59 -3.96
CA SER A 149 23.08 -9.35 -3.45
C SER A 149 23.84 -8.66 -2.31
N SER A 150 23.70 -7.34 -2.16
CA SER A 150 24.50 -6.54 -1.21
C SER A 150 23.70 -5.67 -0.25
N ALA A 151 22.42 -5.47 -0.54
CA ALA A 151 21.53 -4.69 0.31
C ALA A 151 20.14 -5.26 0.18
N SER A 152 19.32 -5.16 1.21
CA SER A 152 17.97 -5.70 1.20
C SER A 152 16.92 -4.70 1.68
N LEU A 153 17.31 -3.45 1.96
CA LEU A 153 16.41 -2.38 2.34
C LEU A 153 16.81 -1.04 1.71
N ALA A 154 15.81 -0.32 1.22
CA ALA A 154 15.91 1.04 0.70
C ALA A 154 15.08 1.99 1.57
N ILE A 155 15.63 3.16 1.92
CA ILE A 155 14.92 4.22 2.64
C ILE A 155 14.88 5.46 1.74
N PHE A 156 13.67 5.87 1.36
CA PHE A 156 13.40 7.10 0.64
C PHE A 156 13.07 8.20 1.64
N ALA A 157 13.93 9.22 1.74
CA ALA A 157 13.69 10.37 2.62
C ALA A 157 12.46 11.16 2.16
N ASN A 158 11.53 11.41 3.07
CA ASN A 158 10.25 12.06 2.77
C ASN A 158 9.54 11.46 1.54
N GLU A 159 9.59 10.12 1.41
CA GLU A 159 8.89 9.37 0.34
C GLU A 159 9.30 9.76 -1.09
N GLN A 160 10.53 10.25 -1.29
CA GLN A 160 10.96 10.76 -2.60
C GLN A 160 12.45 10.59 -2.90
N GLY A 161 12.81 10.83 -4.15
CA GLY A 161 14.20 10.90 -4.61
C GLY A 161 14.89 9.54 -4.73
N THR A 162 16.21 9.55 -4.53
CA THR A 162 17.06 8.35 -4.56
C THR A 162 17.19 7.80 -3.15
N PRO A 163 16.97 6.50 -2.93
CA PRO A 163 17.01 5.93 -1.60
C PRO A 163 18.44 5.71 -1.08
N THR A 164 18.60 5.78 0.23
CA THR A 164 19.75 5.19 0.92
C THR A 164 19.53 3.69 1.06
N GLN A 165 20.54 2.89 0.72
CA GLN A 165 20.47 1.44 0.79
C GLN A 165 21.17 0.92 2.04
N TYR A 166 20.60 -0.12 2.63
CA TYR A 166 21.11 -0.75 3.84
C TYR A 166 21.24 -2.26 3.68
N GLU A 167 22.31 -2.82 4.22
CA GLU A 167 22.43 -4.25 4.47
C GLU A 167 21.79 -4.59 5.81
N THR A 168 20.81 -5.49 5.81
CA THR A 168 20.06 -5.86 7.01
C THR A 168 20.64 -7.07 7.76
N HIS A 169 21.68 -7.72 7.18
CA HIS A 169 22.33 -8.93 7.67
C HIS A 169 21.42 -10.17 7.78
N ILE A 170 20.22 -10.10 7.21
CA ILE A 170 19.25 -11.20 7.12
C ILE A 170 18.58 -11.16 5.74
N LEU A 171 17.99 -12.26 5.31
CA LEU A 171 17.08 -12.28 4.17
C LEU A 171 15.76 -11.67 4.61
N SER A 172 15.55 -10.39 4.31
CA SER A 172 14.43 -9.60 4.81
C SER A 172 13.14 -9.88 4.05
N ASN A 173 12.02 -9.99 4.80
CA ASN A 173 10.68 -10.14 4.22
C ASN A 173 9.84 -8.87 4.39
N TYR A 174 9.73 -8.36 5.62
CA TYR A 174 8.92 -7.19 5.95
C TYR A 174 9.70 -6.23 6.84
N CYS A 175 9.24 -4.97 6.86
CA CYS A 175 9.80 -3.93 7.70
C CYS A 175 8.69 -3.13 8.41
N GLY A 176 9.04 -2.49 9.54
CA GLY A 176 8.14 -1.66 10.33
C GLY A 176 8.90 -0.68 11.20
N TYR A 177 8.48 0.59 11.22
CA TYR A 177 8.98 1.58 12.18
C TYR A 177 8.24 1.43 13.52
N ASP A 178 8.94 1.67 14.63
CA ASP A 178 8.33 1.86 15.94
C ASP A 178 7.90 3.32 16.17
N GLY A 179 7.30 3.59 17.34
CA GLY A 179 6.86 4.93 17.71
C GLY A 179 7.99 5.93 17.98
N SER A 180 9.25 5.49 17.95
CA SER A 180 10.45 6.33 18.16
C SER A 180 11.25 6.55 16.86
N GLY A 181 10.83 5.93 15.75
CA GLY A 181 11.52 6.00 14.46
C GLY A 181 12.65 4.98 14.29
N ASN A 182 12.77 3.99 15.17
CA ASN A 182 13.64 2.84 14.91
C ASN A 182 12.97 1.94 13.87
N LEU A 183 13.76 1.44 12.92
CA LEU A 183 13.27 0.57 11.86
C LEU A 183 13.66 -0.88 12.12
N PHE A 184 12.68 -1.76 12.07
CA PHE A 184 12.85 -3.19 12.23
C PHE A 184 12.60 -3.92 10.92
N VAL A 185 13.35 -5.00 10.68
CA VAL A 185 13.14 -5.93 9.59
C VAL A 185 13.12 -7.35 10.13
N ASN A 186 12.21 -8.17 9.64
CA ASN A 186 12.16 -9.60 9.93
C ASN A 186 12.41 -10.43 8.66
N GLY A 187 12.76 -11.68 8.85
CA GLY A 187 13.06 -12.59 7.76
C GLY A 187 13.81 -13.82 8.23
N PHE A 188 14.86 -14.20 7.50
CA PHE A 188 15.62 -15.42 7.75
C PHE A 188 17.12 -15.15 7.86
N ASP A 189 17.78 -15.83 8.80
CA ASP A 189 19.22 -15.97 8.87
C ASP A 189 19.56 -17.48 8.85
N ASN A 190 20.16 -17.96 7.76
CA ASN A 190 20.48 -19.38 7.60
C ASN A 190 19.29 -20.33 7.92
N GLN A 191 18.09 -20.00 7.39
CA GLN A 191 16.84 -20.73 7.60
C GLN A 191 16.19 -20.54 8.99
N ALA A 192 16.85 -19.91 9.94
CA ALA A 192 16.26 -19.51 11.20
C ALA A 192 15.50 -18.18 11.04
N PHE A 193 14.40 -18.01 11.76
CA PHE A 193 13.68 -16.74 11.81
C PHE A 193 14.53 -15.68 12.51
N ALA A 194 14.61 -14.50 11.93
CA ALA A 194 15.53 -13.46 12.36
C ALA A 194 14.87 -12.08 12.40
N LEU A 195 15.40 -11.21 13.24
CA LEU A 195 15.00 -9.83 13.43
C LEU A 195 16.26 -8.96 13.46
N SER A 196 16.24 -7.84 12.74
CA SER A 196 17.28 -6.81 12.78
C SER A 196 16.66 -5.44 13.01
N GLU A 197 17.42 -4.55 13.64
CA GLU A 197 17.03 -3.18 13.96
C GLU A 197 18.02 -2.19 13.36
N LEU A 198 17.51 -1.12 12.79
CA LEU A 198 18.23 0.12 12.51
C LEU A 198 17.76 1.17 13.51
N PRO A 199 18.51 1.42 14.61
CA PRO A 199 18.17 2.49 15.55
C PRO A 199 18.17 3.84 14.86
N ILE A 200 17.27 4.73 15.26
CA ILE A 200 17.22 6.10 14.75
C ILE A 200 18.59 6.76 14.81
N GLY A 201 19.02 7.38 13.70
CA GLY A 201 20.35 8.02 13.59
C GLY A 201 21.52 7.08 13.40
N SER A 202 21.32 5.76 13.40
CA SER A 202 22.37 4.78 13.10
C SER A 202 22.66 4.66 11.61
N SER A 203 23.87 4.23 11.28
CA SER A 203 24.32 3.98 9.89
C SER A 203 24.18 2.52 9.47
N GLY A 204 23.77 1.61 10.35
CA GLY A 204 23.69 0.18 10.04
C GLY A 204 22.76 -0.59 10.97
N PHE A 205 22.29 -1.73 10.44
CA PHE A 205 21.45 -2.66 11.17
C PHE A 205 22.23 -3.50 12.17
N THR A 206 21.55 -3.89 13.25
CA THR A 206 22.06 -4.83 14.26
C THR A 206 21.06 -5.97 14.41
N LYS A 207 21.54 -7.22 14.36
CA LYS A 207 20.69 -8.39 14.62
C LYS A 207 20.25 -8.42 16.09
N LEU A 208 18.97 -8.71 16.30
CA LEU A 208 18.39 -8.90 17.62
C LEU A 208 18.25 -10.40 17.94
N SER A 209 18.53 -10.77 19.19
CA SER A 209 18.22 -12.10 19.67
C SER A 209 16.72 -12.21 19.97
N ILE A 210 16.09 -13.30 19.56
CA ILE A 210 14.70 -13.61 19.90
C ILE A 210 14.70 -14.75 20.92
N SER A 211 14.26 -14.48 22.15
CA SER A 211 14.33 -15.43 23.24
C SER A 211 13.33 -16.58 23.16
N GLN A 212 12.39 -16.55 22.22
CA GLN A 212 11.29 -17.50 22.08
C GLN A 212 11.09 -17.84 20.61
N SER A 213 10.55 -19.03 20.33
CA SER A 213 10.20 -19.41 18.97
C SER A 213 9.09 -18.51 18.44
N VAL A 214 9.32 -17.91 17.28
CA VAL A 214 8.32 -17.21 16.44
C VAL A 214 8.04 -18.09 15.22
N GLY A 215 6.85 -17.94 14.63
CA GLY A 215 6.52 -18.62 13.38
C GLY A 215 7.11 -17.94 12.15
N GLU A 216 6.85 -18.51 10.97
CA GLU A 216 7.29 -17.97 9.67
C GLU A 216 6.95 -16.46 9.55
N PRO A 217 7.92 -15.60 9.17
CA PRO A 217 7.76 -14.15 9.18
C PRO A 217 6.67 -13.68 8.19
N GLY A 218 5.64 -13.04 8.72
CA GLY A 218 4.70 -12.18 8.02
C GLY A 218 4.97 -10.72 8.37
N GLN A 219 3.95 -9.88 8.33
CA GLN A 219 4.08 -8.44 8.60
C GLN A 219 4.71 -8.17 9.97
N ILE A 220 5.59 -7.16 10.01
CA ILE A 220 6.08 -6.52 11.24
C ILE A 220 5.57 -5.09 11.27
N GLN A 221 4.94 -4.66 12.37
CA GLN A 221 4.31 -3.35 12.49
C GLN A 221 4.27 -2.88 13.94
N TRP A 222 4.29 -1.58 14.17
CA TRP A 222 4.04 -0.96 15.47
C TRP A 222 2.53 -0.92 15.76
N ASP A 223 2.10 -1.39 16.93
CA ASP A 223 0.69 -1.39 17.34
C ASP A 223 0.30 -0.23 18.25
N GLY A 224 1.21 0.73 18.42
CA GLY A 224 1.07 1.85 19.33
C GLY A 224 1.79 1.66 20.67
N ASN A 225 2.18 0.41 21.01
CA ASN A 225 2.88 0.08 22.26
C ASN A 225 4.02 -0.92 22.06
N TYR A 226 3.91 -1.80 21.07
CA TYR A 226 4.88 -2.87 20.82
C TYR A 226 5.11 -3.05 19.33
N MET A 227 6.32 -3.46 18.96
CA MET A 227 6.52 -4.08 17.66
C MET A 227 5.77 -5.41 17.62
N THR A 228 5.10 -5.68 16.50
CA THR A 228 4.37 -6.92 16.31
C THR A 228 5.06 -7.80 15.29
N TRP A 229 4.95 -9.11 15.45
CA TRP A 229 5.39 -10.11 14.49
C TRP A 229 4.19 -10.96 14.11
N GLU A 230 3.74 -10.85 12.88
CA GLU A 230 2.73 -11.73 12.32
C GLU A 230 3.37 -13.06 11.88
N THR A 231 2.70 -14.18 12.13
CA THR A 231 3.08 -15.46 11.56
C THR A 231 2.23 -15.78 10.34
N VAL A 232 2.87 -16.24 9.27
CA VAL A 232 2.17 -16.72 8.06
C VAL A 232 1.49 -18.07 8.30
N ASP A 233 1.68 -18.67 9.45
CA ASP A 233 1.15 -19.99 9.83
C ASP A 233 -0.37 -20.05 10.07
N LYS A 234 -0.85 -21.23 10.43
CA LYS A 234 -2.27 -21.53 10.71
C LYS A 234 -2.45 -21.96 12.17
N PRO A 235 -3.25 -21.27 12.95
CA PRO A 235 -3.93 -19.97 12.68
C PRO A 235 -2.92 -18.83 12.57
N THR A 236 -3.32 -17.69 11.99
CA THR A 236 -2.50 -16.48 12.02
C THR A 236 -2.37 -16.00 13.45
N ILE A 237 -1.14 -15.77 13.89
CA ILE A 237 -0.81 -15.27 15.23
C ILE A 237 -0.03 -13.98 15.06
N VAL A 238 -0.38 -12.96 15.83
CA VAL A 238 0.40 -11.75 15.99
C VAL A 238 0.99 -11.71 17.38
N SER A 239 2.31 -11.79 17.46
CA SER A 239 3.10 -11.69 18.69
C SER A 239 3.53 -10.25 18.91
N ARG A 240 3.38 -9.75 20.14
CA ARG A 240 3.89 -8.45 20.59
C ARG A 240 5.26 -8.61 21.21
N LEU A 241 6.22 -7.82 20.74
CA LEU A 241 7.62 -7.90 21.12
C LEU A 241 8.00 -6.70 21.99
N SER A 242 8.50 -6.96 23.19
CA SER A 242 9.25 -5.98 23.98
C SER A 242 10.72 -6.10 23.57
N ILE A 243 11.31 -4.97 23.14
CA ILE A 243 12.69 -4.89 22.67
C ILE A 243 13.48 -4.08 23.69
N VAL A 244 14.55 -4.69 24.22
CA VAL A 244 15.44 -4.05 25.20
C VAL A 244 16.90 -4.35 24.82
N GLY A 245 17.63 -3.32 24.42
CA GLY A 245 18.97 -3.48 23.86
C GLY A 245 18.93 -4.36 22.62
N SER A 246 19.74 -5.40 22.56
CA SER A 246 19.79 -6.33 21.42
C SER A 246 18.91 -7.57 21.59
N ALA A 247 17.88 -7.51 22.44
CA ALA A 247 17.00 -8.64 22.71
C ALA A 247 15.53 -8.31 22.53
N ALA A 248 14.81 -9.18 21.81
CA ALA A 248 13.38 -9.17 21.63
C ALA A 248 12.73 -10.31 22.41
N LYS A 249 11.67 -10.02 23.17
CA LYS A 249 10.90 -10.98 23.95
C LYS A 249 9.42 -10.87 23.63
N ILE A 250 8.75 -12.00 23.40
CA ILE A 250 7.29 -12.04 23.26
C ILE A 250 6.64 -11.73 24.62
N VAL A 251 5.81 -10.68 24.66
CA VAL A 251 5.07 -10.25 25.86
C VAL A 251 3.57 -10.50 25.76
N GLY A 252 3.11 -10.92 24.60
CA GLY A 252 1.71 -11.27 24.38
C GLY A 252 1.49 -11.77 22.95
N THR A 253 0.42 -12.53 22.77
CA THR A 253 0.02 -13.08 21.47
C THR A 253 -1.46 -12.88 21.24
N THR A 254 -1.83 -12.67 19.97
CA THR A 254 -3.22 -12.61 19.54
C THR A 254 -3.43 -13.59 18.41
N THR A 255 -4.41 -14.48 18.56
CA THR A 255 -4.75 -15.51 17.58
C THR A 255 -5.99 -15.12 16.81
N PHE A 256 -5.93 -15.22 15.50
CA PHE A 256 -7.05 -14.97 14.57
C PHE A 256 -7.52 -16.30 14.01
N ASN A 257 -8.83 -16.54 14.03
CA ASN A 257 -9.40 -17.79 13.53
C ASN A 257 -9.40 -17.81 11.99
N THR A 258 -8.21 -17.90 11.41
CA THR A 258 -7.96 -18.04 9.97
C THR A 258 -7.66 -19.51 9.67
N LYS A 259 -8.21 -20.03 8.55
CA LYS A 259 -7.96 -21.41 8.13
C LYS A 259 -6.69 -21.59 7.30
N HIS A 260 -6.16 -20.51 6.76
CA HIS A 260 -5.02 -20.50 5.84
C HIS A 260 -4.13 -19.27 6.05
N LYS A 261 -2.94 -19.33 5.48
CA LYS A 261 -1.90 -18.30 5.55
C LYS A 261 -2.41 -16.92 5.12
N ALA A 262 -2.12 -15.91 5.93
CA ALA A 262 -2.09 -14.51 5.53
C ALA A 262 -0.62 -14.10 5.38
N PHE A 263 -0.27 -13.31 4.38
CA PHE A 263 1.12 -12.89 4.18
C PHE A 263 1.39 -11.52 4.80
N GLN A 264 0.49 -10.58 4.61
CA GLN A 264 0.60 -9.23 5.14
C GLN A 264 -0.74 -8.76 5.68
N SER A 265 -0.76 -8.42 6.95
CA SER A 265 -1.87 -7.74 7.62
C SER A 265 -1.63 -6.25 7.76
N TRP A 266 -2.63 -5.54 8.27
CA TRP A 266 -2.50 -4.14 8.65
C TRP A 266 -3.23 -3.87 9.97
N ILE A 267 -2.49 -3.40 10.98
CA ILE A 267 -3.03 -2.97 12.27
C ILE A 267 -3.32 -1.47 12.21
N SER A 268 -4.53 -1.08 12.65
CA SER A 268 -4.91 0.33 12.81
C SER A 268 -5.76 0.49 14.05
N GLY A 269 -5.21 1.10 15.09
CA GLY A 269 -5.89 1.26 16.38
C GLY A 269 -6.32 -0.09 16.96
N ASN A 270 -7.64 -0.27 17.12
CA ASN A 270 -8.22 -1.48 17.73
C ASN A 270 -8.69 -2.54 16.72
N ILE A 271 -8.25 -2.45 15.48
CA ILE A 271 -8.54 -3.42 14.43
C ILE A 271 -7.28 -3.95 13.77
N ILE A 272 -7.40 -5.12 13.19
CA ILE A 272 -6.46 -5.68 12.23
C ILE A 272 -7.22 -6.14 10.99
N ILE A 273 -6.64 -5.88 9.83
CA ILE A 273 -7.15 -6.27 8.53
C ILE A 273 -6.26 -7.38 8.00
N LEU A 274 -6.86 -8.48 7.58
CA LEU A 274 -6.15 -9.66 7.08
C LEU A 274 -6.75 -10.13 5.76
N PRO A 275 -5.94 -10.38 4.72
CA PRO A 275 -6.34 -11.24 3.64
C PRO A 275 -6.33 -12.68 4.13
N TYR A 276 -7.41 -13.42 3.91
CA TYR A 276 -7.50 -14.80 4.36
C TYR A 276 -8.31 -15.66 3.41
N ASN A 277 -8.41 -16.93 3.71
CA ASN A 277 -9.02 -17.92 2.85
C ASN A 277 -10.23 -18.58 3.55
N ILE A 278 -11.32 -18.68 2.83
CA ILE A 278 -12.50 -19.44 3.28
C ILE A 278 -12.51 -20.83 2.63
N ARG A 279 -12.08 -20.94 1.38
CA ARG A 279 -12.02 -22.17 0.61
C ARG A 279 -10.80 -22.17 -0.31
N GLY A 280 -10.16 -23.35 -0.48
CA GLY A 280 -8.96 -23.47 -1.31
C GLY A 280 -7.67 -23.18 -0.55
N THR A 281 -6.59 -22.83 -1.25
CA THR A 281 -5.23 -22.68 -0.71
C THR A 281 -4.72 -21.25 -0.71
N ARG A 282 -5.41 -20.31 -1.36
CA ARG A 282 -4.96 -18.92 -1.52
C ARG A 282 -5.91 -17.94 -0.85
N PRO A 283 -5.42 -16.84 -0.23
CA PRO A 283 -6.26 -15.79 0.32
C PRO A 283 -7.18 -15.20 -0.74
N ASN A 284 -8.47 -15.28 -0.54
CA ASN A 284 -9.49 -14.85 -1.53
C ASN A 284 -10.57 -13.94 -0.95
N VAL A 285 -10.41 -13.54 0.30
CA VAL A 285 -11.27 -12.60 1.01
C VAL A 285 -10.43 -11.67 1.88
N VAL A 286 -10.96 -10.51 2.19
CA VAL A 286 -10.38 -9.58 3.16
C VAL A 286 -11.34 -9.48 4.34
N GLY A 287 -10.81 -9.60 5.54
CA GLY A 287 -11.59 -9.51 6.77
C GLY A 287 -10.98 -8.55 7.78
N VAL A 288 -11.79 -8.14 8.72
CA VAL A 288 -11.44 -7.24 9.83
C VAL A 288 -11.73 -7.94 11.14
N TRP A 289 -10.78 -7.89 12.07
CA TRP A 289 -10.89 -8.42 13.43
C TRP A 289 -10.67 -7.32 14.46
N LYS A 290 -11.11 -7.56 15.67
CA LYS A 290 -10.71 -6.73 16.82
C LYS A 290 -9.28 -7.06 17.23
N TYR A 291 -8.46 -6.04 17.42
CA TYR A 291 -7.08 -6.14 17.90
C TYR A 291 -6.94 -5.37 19.22
N PRO A 292 -6.18 -5.85 20.19
CA PRO A 292 -5.50 -7.15 20.27
C PRO A 292 -6.38 -8.31 20.77
N LYS A 293 -7.71 -8.19 20.72
CA LYS A 293 -8.65 -9.21 21.23
C LYS A 293 -8.58 -10.52 20.44
N GLY A 294 -8.44 -10.45 19.11
CA GLY A 294 -8.43 -11.64 18.24
C GLY A 294 -9.78 -12.35 18.11
N GLY A 295 -9.74 -13.63 17.84
CA GLY A 295 -10.90 -14.51 17.77
C GLY A 295 -11.61 -14.48 16.40
N LYS A 296 -12.92 -14.25 16.37
CA LYS A 296 -13.75 -14.32 15.16
C LYS A 296 -13.65 -13.02 14.35
N VAL A 297 -13.77 -13.15 13.01
CA VAL A 297 -13.87 -12.02 12.09
C VAL A 297 -15.12 -11.18 12.42
N VAL A 298 -14.96 -9.86 12.41
CA VAL A 298 -16.03 -8.88 12.65
C VAL A 298 -16.79 -8.58 11.37
N SER A 299 -16.05 -8.29 10.30
CA SER A 299 -16.59 -8.01 8.97
C SER A 299 -15.70 -8.58 7.88
N THR A 300 -16.27 -8.82 6.70
CA THR A 300 -15.52 -9.41 5.59
C THR A 300 -16.14 -9.07 4.25
N ILE A 301 -15.31 -8.83 3.23
CA ILE A 301 -15.74 -8.76 1.84
C ILE A 301 -15.48 -10.09 1.15
N ARG A 302 -16.49 -10.61 0.45
CA ARG A 302 -16.46 -11.87 -0.33
C ARG A 302 -16.92 -11.68 -1.75
N LYS A 303 -17.55 -10.55 -2.06
CA LYS A 303 -18.12 -10.26 -3.37
C LYS A 303 -17.30 -9.17 -4.05
N PHE A 304 -16.55 -9.57 -5.06
CA PHE A 304 -15.69 -8.70 -5.84
C PHE A 304 -16.26 -8.45 -7.25
N GLY A 305 -17.61 -8.39 -7.37
CA GLY A 305 -18.30 -8.08 -8.61
C GLY A 305 -17.89 -9.02 -9.75
N GLU A 306 -17.50 -8.48 -10.87
CA GLU A 306 -17.04 -9.22 -12.06
C GLU A 306 -15.75 -10.01 -11.85
N TYR A 307 -14.95 -9.64 -10.84
CA TYR A 307 -13.71 -10.35 -10.48
C TYR A 307 -13.96 -11.68 -9.78
N ALA A 308 -15.20 -11.97 -9.34
CA ALA A 308 -15.56 -13.23 -8.69
C ALA A 308 -15.31 -14.48 -9.55
N LYS A 309 -15.22 -14.32 -10.87
CA LYS A 309 -14.87 -15.39 -11.83
C LYS A 309 -13.37 -15.58 -12.04
N ARG A 310 -12.53 -14.70 -11.50
CA ARG A 310 -11.08 -14.77 -11.59
C ARG A 310 -10.49 -15.44 -10.36
N THR A 311 -9.30 -16.01 -10.49
CA THR A 311 -8.55 -16.48 -9.34
C THR A 311 -8.03 -15.25 -8.58
N ILE A 312 -8.64 -14.95 -7.44
CA ILE A 312 -8.18 -13.94 -6.52
C ILE A 312 -7.17 -14.59 -5.59
N SER A 313 -6.01 -13.94 -5.40
CA SER A 313 -4.98 -14.35 -4.47
C SER A 313 -4.35 -13.10 -3.86
N PHE A 314 -4.98 -12.59 -2.80
CA PHE A 314 -4.46 -11.41 -2.09
C PHE A 314 -3.08 -11.70 -1.49
N GLN A 315 -2.18 -10.74 -1.63
CA GLN A 315 -0.82 -10.78 -1.10
C GLN A 315 -0.70 -9.92 0.17
N GLY A 316 -1.22 -8.72 0.13
CA GLY A 316 -1.15 -7.78 1.24
C GLY A 316 -2.34 -6.83 1.29
N VAL A 317 -2.48 -6.16 2.42
CA VAL A 317 -3.51 -5.13 2.66
C VAL A 317 -2.92 -3.95 3.42
N THR A 318 -3.50 -2.77 3.21
CA THR A 318 -3.30 -1.58 4.04
C THR A 318 -4.60 -0.81 4.22
N LEU A 319 -4.66 0.03 5.25
CA LEU A 319 -5.76 0.98 5.46
C LEU A 319 -5.26 2.39 5.13
N SER A 320 -5.82 2.98 4.11
CA SER A 320 -5.64 4.38 3.75
C SER A 320 -6.72 5.20 4.45
N VAL A 321 -6.31 6.06 5.37
CA VAL A 321 -7.21 6.90 6.17
C VAL A 321 -7.58 8.15 5.40
N ALA A 322 -8.86 8.50 5.39
CA ALA A 322 -9.32 9.71 4.74
C ALA A 322 -8.69 10.97 5.39
N PRO A 323 -8.29 11.99 4.61
CA PRO A 323 -7.64 13.18 5.16
C PRO A 323 -8.46 13.91 6.24
N SER A 324 -9.80 13.82 6.19
CA SER A 324 -10.71 14.31 7.22
C SER A 324 -10.61 13.56 8.56
N HIS A 325 -10.23 12.28 8.52
CA HIS A 325 -10.07 11.41 9.69
C HIS A 325 -8.64 11.40 10.25
N ALA A 326 -7.64 11.72 9.42
CA ALA A 326 -6.24 11.73 9.83
C ALA A 326 -5.93 12.77 10.92
N ARG A 327 -6.74 13.84 11.04
CA ARG A 327 -6.57 14.92 12.04
C ARG A 327 -7.10 14.58 13.43
N THR A 328 -7.77 13.46 13.60
CA THR A 328 -8.48 13.07 14.86
C THR A 328 -7.89 11.84 15.55
N ARG A 329 -6.74 11.31 15.05
CA ARG A 329 -6.07 10.13 15.61
C ARG A 329 -4.74 10.44 16.27
#